data_7317fb79b6cebc5d91e55651b425e5d6
#
_entry.id   7317fb79b6cebc5d91e55651b425e5d6
#
_cell.length_a   1.000
_cell.length_b   1.000
_cell.length_c   1.000
_cell.angle_alpha   90.00
_cell.angle_beta   90.00
_cell.angle_gamma   90.00
#
_symmetry.space_group_name_H-M   'P 1'
#
loop_
_entity.id
_entity.type
_entity.pdbx_description
1 polymer ?
#
loop_
_entity_poly.entity_id
_entity_poly.type
_entity_poly.pdbx_seq_one_letter_code
_entity_poly.pdbx_strand_id
1 'polypeptide(L)'
;IEAGYFPLSNLYESLFFLAWGVTAIHLFAESISRSALVGVVTAPVAMLITAFAALKLPDDMQASAPLVPALKSNWLMMHVSVMMLSYATLLVGSVLAIAFLFVTRGQEIELRGSSFGGNGYRLTSSLATQNVDLASAAAPMPIETSALSNTAVLTLPTMAATATLTPQRLSLADTLDNISYRVIGLGFPLLTIGIIAGGVWANEAWGSYWSWDPKETWALILW
;
A
#
# COMPACT_ATOMS: atom_id res chain seq x y z
N ILE A 1 4.30 -30.86 12.03
CA ILE A 1 4.25 -29.91 13.18
C ILE A 1 4.79 -30.71 14.36
N GLU A 2 6.11 -30.65 14.58
CA GLU A 2 6.82 -31.45 15.59
C GLU A 2 6.44 -31.05 17.01
N ALA A 3 6.13 -29.77 17.24
CA ALA A 3 5.89 -29.23 18.58
C ALA A 3 4.44 -29.45 19.11
N GLY A 4 3.50 -29.91 18.29
CA GLY A 4 2.10 -30.13 18.70
C GLY A 4 1.29 -28.88 19.04
N TYR A 5 1.81 -27.67 18.77
CA TYR A 5 1.14 -26.39 18.97
C TYR A 5 1.28 -25.48 17.72
N PHE A 6 0.49 -24.41 17.68
CA PHE A 6 0.52 -23.46 16.58
C PHE A 6 1.80 -22.59 16.67
N PRO A 7 2.60 -22.46 15.59
CA PRO A 7 3.93 -21.83 15.61
C PRO A 7 3.83 -20.30 15.63
N LEU A 8 3.53 -19.70 16.76
CA LEU A 8 3.55 -18.26 17.02
C LEU A 8 3.99 -17.98 18.49
N SER A 9 4.91 -18.80 19.00
CA SER A 9 5.34 -18.73 20.38
C SER A 9 6.56 -17.84 20.62
N ASN A 10 7.35 -17.58 19.59
CA ASN A 10 8.58 -16.80 19.67
C ASN A 10 8.74 -15.85 18.48
N LEU A 11 9.77 -14.99 18.53
CA LEU A 11 10.03 -13.98 17.51
C LEU A 11 10.37 -14.62 16.14
N TYR A 12 11.10 -15.73 16.13
CA TYR A 12 11.47 -16.43 14.90
C TYR A 12 10.22 -16.91 14.13
N GLU A 13 9.34 -17.64 14.83
CA GLU A 13 8.09 -18.13 14.25
C GLU A 13 7.18 -16.97 13.80
N SER A 14 7.10 -15.89 14.59
CA SER A 14 6.30 -14.71 14.25
C SER A 14 6.82 -13.99 12.99
N LEU A 15 8.14 -13.88 12.81
CA LEU A 15 8.73 -13.27 11.61
C LEU A 15 8.49 -14.14 10.35
N PHE A 16 8.57 -15.46 10.47
CA PHE A 16 8.23 -16.35 9.35
C PHE A 16 6.75 -16.27 9.00
N PHE A 17 5.87 -16.20 9.99
CA PHE A 17 4.45 -16.01 9.76
C PHE A 17 4.15 -14.63 9.13
N LEU A 18 4.86 -13.58 9.56
CA LEU A 18 4.77 -12.25 8.95
C LEU A 18 5.22 -12.28 7.48
N ALA A 19 6.35 -12.92 7.17
CA ALA A 19 6.85 -13.06 5.81
C ALA A 19 5.89 -13.86 4.92
N TRP A 20 5.28 -14.91 5.48
CA TRP A 20 4.20 -15.65 4.81
C TRP A 20 2.98 -14.74 4.55
N GLY A 21 2.55 -13.96 5.55
CA GLY A 21 1.47 -12.99 5.41
C GLY A 21 1.74 -11.95 4.34
N VAL A 22 2.95 -11.35 4.33
CA VAL A 22 3.40 -10.41 3.29
C VAL A 22 3.32 -11.06 1.91
N THR A 23 3.78 -12.30 1.78
CA THR A 23 3.73 -13.03 0.50
C THR A 23 2.29 -13.34 0.07
N ALA A 24 1.43 -13.73 0.99
CA ALA A 24 0.01 -13.99 0.70
C ALA A 24 -0.72 -12.72 0.24
N ILE A 25 -0.53 -11.60 0.95
CA ILE A 25 -1.11 -10.30 0.58
C ILE A 25 -0.54 -9.79 -0.75
N HIS A 26 0.75 -9.99 -0.99
CA HIS A 26 1.40 -9.68 -2.25
C HIS A 26 0.73 -10.42 -3.42
N LEU A 27 0.61 -11.75 -3.33
CA LEU A 27 -0.01 -12.57 -4.39
C LEU A 27 -1.48 -12.18 -4.61
N PHE A 28 -2.20 -11.88 -3.54
CA PHE A 28 -3.58 -11.39 -3.62
C PHE A 28 -3.65 -10.03 -4.32
N ALA A 29 -2.80 -9.08 -3.94
CA ALA A 29 -2.74 -7.75 -4.55
C ALA A 29 -2.31 -7.83 -6.03
N GLU A 30 -1.35 -8.69 -6.38
CA GLU A 30 -0.92 -8.94 -7.75
C GLU A 30 -2.03 -9.57 -8.60
N SER A 31 -2.79 -10.52 -8.05
CA SER A 31 -3.90 -11.18 -8.75
C SER A 31 -5.04 -10.20 -9.11
N ILE A 32 -5.30 -9.22 -8.25
CA ILE A 32 -6.31 -8.18 -8.47
C ILE A 32 -5.82 -7.12 -9.44
N SER A 33 -4.60 -6.64 -9.26
CA SER A 33 -4.03 -5.55 -10.06
C SER A 33 -3.55 -6.00 -11.43
N ARG A 34 -3.28 -7.30 -11.60
CA ARG A 34 -2.61 -7.88 -12.77
C ARG A 34 -1.29 -7.18 -13.12
N SER A 35 -0.62 -6.64 -12.12
CA SER A 35 0.63 -5.90 -12.26
C SER A 35 1.75 -6.55 -11.46
N ALA A 36 2.78 -7.05 -12.14
CA ALA A 36 3.96 -7.63 -11.50
C ALA A 36 4.79 -6.61 -10.68
N LEU A 37 4.48 -5.32 -10.77
CA LEU A 37 5.18 -4.26 -10.02
C LEU A 37 4.97 -4.40 -8.52
N VAL A 38 3.80 -4.88 -8.09
CA VAL A 38 3.53 -5.16 -6.68
C VAL A 38 4.60 -6.12 -6.16
N GLY A 39 4.92 -7.17 -6.94
CA GLY A 39 5.94 -8.13 -6.62
C GLY A 39 7.34 -7.57 -6.52
N VAL A 40 7.72 -6.76 -7.48
CA VAL A 40 9.05 -6.13 -7.50
C VAL A 40 9.32 -5.33 -6.22
N VAL A 41 8.28 -4.69 -5.68
CA VAL A 41 8.39 -3.83 -4.50
C VAL A 41 8.28 -4.64 -3.19
N THR A 42 7.39 -5.62 -3.12
CA THR A 42 7.07 -6.33 -1.86
C THR A 42 7.89 -7.61 -1.65
N ALA A 43 8.32 -8.31 -2.70
CA ALA A 43 9.11 -9.53 -2.57
C ALA A 43 10.46 -9.31 -1.84
N PRO A 44 11.22 -8.21 -2.10
CA PRO A 44 12.43 -7.92 -1.32
C PRO A 44 12.17 -7.78 0.18
N VAL A 45 11.00 -7.25 0.57
CA VAL A 45 10.63 -7.08 1.99
C VAL A 45 10.44 -8.44 2.65
N ALA A 46 9.69 -9.36 2.03
CA ALA A 46 9.52 -10.72 2.55
C ALA A 46 10.87 -11.45 2.65
N MET A 47 11.73 -11.29 1.62
CA MET A 47 13.08 -11.85 1.62
C MET A 47 13.93 -11.30 2.77
N LEU A 48 13.91 -9.99 3.04
CA LEU A 48 14.66 -9.38 4.13
C LEU A 48 14.19 -9.86 5.49
N ILE A 49 12.87 -10.01 5.70
CA ILE A 49 12.30 -10.52 6.94
C ILE A 49 12.77 -11.96 7.19
N THR A 50 12.67 -12.83 6.20
CA THR A 50 13.11 -14.24 6.30
C THR A 50 14.61 -14.35 6.48
N ALA A 51 15.40 -13.57 5.74
CA ALA A 51 16.85 -13.55 5.87
C ALA A 51 17.27 -13.05 7.26
N PHE A 52 16.65 -12.02 7.78
CA PHE A 52 16.91 -11.56 9.15
C PHE A 52 16.58 -12.64 10.18
N ALA A 53 15.42 -13.27 10.07
CA ALA A 53 15.02 -14.33 10.99
C ALA A 53 15.98 -15.51 10.96
N ALA A 54 16.41 -15.95 9.77
CA ALA A 54 17.27 -17.12 9.61
C ALA A 54 18.75 -16.87 9.97
N LEU A 55 19.25 -15.63 9.74
CA LEU A 55 20.68 -15.35 9.86
C LEU A 55 21.07 -14.60 11.15
N LYS A 56 20.12 -13.92 11.78
CA LYS A 56 20.42 -13.05 12.94
C LYS A 56 19.84 -13.53 14.25
N LEU A 57 18.78 -14.34 14.22
CA LEU A 57 18.22 -14.86 15.47
C LEU A 57 19.04 -16.05 15.97
N PRO A 58 19.24 -16.15 17.32
CA PRO A 58 19.96 -17.25 17.95
C PRO A 58 19.31 -18.61 17.67
N ASP A 59 20.13 -19.66 17.67
CA ASP A 59 19.68 -21.03 17.40
C ASP A 59 18.67 -21.56 18.43
N ASP A 60 18.73 -21.08 19.68
CA ASP A 60 17.77 -21.41 20.73
C ASP A 60 16.34 -20.89 20.44
N MET A 61 16.22 -19.78 19.72
CA MET A 61 14.90 -19.29 19.25
C MET A 61 14.37 -20.06 18.03
N GLN A 62 15.23 -20.78 17.32
CA GLN A 62 14.86 -21.60 16.17
C GLN A 62 14.36 -22.99 16.61
N ALA A 63 14.72 -23.41 17.81
CA ALA A 63 14.28 -24.68 18.37
C ALA A 63 12.88 -24.54 19.00
N SER A 64 12.04 -25.59 18.88
CA SER A 64 10.75 -25.63 19.56
C SER A 64 10.93 -25.82 21.06
N ALA A 65 10.35 -24.92 21.87
CA ALA A 65 10.37 -25.00 23.32
C ALA A 65 8.95 -25.26 23.86
N PRO A 66 8.81 -25.91 25.05
CA PRO A 66 7.51 -26.11 25.68
C PRO A 66 6.83 -24.77 25.98
N LEU A 67 5.56 -24.61 25.55
CA LEU A 67 4.80 -23.40 25.86
C LEU A 67 4.43 -23.33 27.34
N VAL A 68 4.63 -22.14 27.92
CA VAL A 68 4.09 -21.82 29.24
C VAL A 68 2.53 -21.82 29.21
N PRO A 69 1.86 -22.17 30.31
CA PRO A 69 0.39 -22.32 30.33
C PRO A 69 -0.38 -21.10 29.80
N ALA A 70 0.06 -19.88 30.12
CA ALA A 70 -0.57 -18.64 29.65
C ALA A 70 -0.58 -18.48 28.11
N LEU A 71 0.39 -19.09 27.43
CA LEU A 71 0.48 -19.06 25.97
C LEU A 71 -0.34 -20.16 25.26
N LYS A 72 -0.98 -21.06 26.01
CA LYS A 72 -1.82 -22.14 25.47
C LYS A 72 -3.29 -21.72 25.23
N SER A 73 -3.57 -20.41 25.23
CA SER A 73 -4.92 -19.88 25.00
C SER A 73 -5.25 -19.78 23.51
N ASN A 74 -6.46 -20.20 23.14
CA ASN A 74 -6.97 -20.01 21.78
C ASN A 74 -7.11 -18.52 21.43
N TRP A 75 -7.40 -17.68 22.40
CA TRP A 75 -7.48 -16.23 22.22
C TRP A 75 -6.14 -15.62 21.85
N LEU A 76 -5.06 -16.09 22.49
CA LEU A 76 -3.72 -15.66 22.12
C LEU A 76 -3.39 -16.02 20.67
N MET A 77 -3.66 -17.27 20.26
CA MET A 77 -3.39 -17.69 18.88
C MET A 77 -4.18 -16.85 17.88
N MET A 78 -5.46 -16.58 18.15
CA MET A 78 -6.28 -15.72 17.30
C MET A 78 -5.75 -14.29 17.26
N HIS A 79 -5.44 -13.72 18.43
CA HIS A 79 -4.86 -12.37 18.55
C HIS A 79 -3.60 -12.24 17.70
N VAL A 80 -2.59 -13.08 17.94
CA VAL A 80 -1.28 -12.98 17.28
C VAL A 80 -1.41 -13.22 15.77
N SER A 81 -2.21 -14.21 15.35
CA SER A 81 -2.43 -14.49 13.93
C SER A 81 -3.05 -13.30 13.19
N VAL A 82 -4.10 -12.72 13.75
CA VAL A 82 -4.80 -11.58 13.15
C VAL A 82 -3.95 -10.32 13.17
N MET A 83 -3.20 -10.08 14.27
CA MET A 83 -2.26 -8.97 14.36
C MET A 83 -1.14 -9.08 13.32
N MET A 84 -0.55 -10.27 13.14
CA MET A 84 0.49 -10.49 12.13
C MET A 84 -0.04 -10.27 10.70
N LEU A 85 -1.26 -10.72 10.40
CA LEU A 85 -1.90 -10.45 9.11
C LEU A 85 -2.19 -8.96 8.92
N SER A 86 -2.62 -8.26 9.97
CA SER A 86 -2.78 -6.81 9.94
C SER A 86 -1.45 -6.11 9.66
N TYR A 87 -0.38 -6.48 10.36
CA TYR A 87 0.95 -5.92 10.13
C TYR A 87 1.46 -6.21 8.72
N ALA A 88 1.20 -7.41 8.18
CA ALA A 88 1.54 -7.74 6.80
C ALA A 88 0.82 -6.83 5.79
N THR A 89 -0.48 -6.60 5.98
CA THR A 89 -1.26 -5.72 5.09
C THR A 89 -0.79 -4.27 5.18
N LEU A 90 -0.60 -3.75 6.38
CA LEU A 90 -0.12 -2.37 6.60
C LEU A 90 1.30 -2.19 6.06
N LEU A 91 2.18 -3.17 6.24
CA LEU A 91 3.54 -3.15 5.71
C LEU A 91 3.54 -3.14 4.17
N VAL A 92 2.78 -4.03 3.53
CA VAL A 92 2.64 -4.04 2.08
C VAL A 92 2.07 -2.72 1.57
N GLY A 93 1.01 -2.21 2.18
CA GLY A 93 0.40 -0.94 1.82
C GLY A 93 1.37 0.24 1.95
N SER A 94 2.14 0.32 3.03
CA SER A 94 3.14 1.39 3.25
C SER A 94 4.29 1.32 2.24
N VAL A 95 4.78 0.14 1.93
CA VAL A 95 5.86 -0.05 0.94
C VAL A 95 5.38 0.33 -0.47
N LEU A 96 4.14 0.00 -0.82
CA LEU A 96 3.53 0.45 -2.09
C LEU A 96 3.33 1.97 -2.13
N ALA A 97 2.93 2.59 -1.02
CA ALA A 97 2.82 4.05 -0.92
C ALA A 97 4.20 4.73 -1.06
N ILE A 98 5.25 4.16 -0.49
CA ILE A 98 6.62 4.64 -0.69
C ILE A 98 7.04 4.50 -2.16
N ALA A 99 6.76 3.37 -2.81
CA ALA A 99 7.02 3.18 -4.23
C ALA A 99 6.26 4.20 -5.09
N PHE A 100 5.01 4.50 -4.75
CA PHE A 100 4.24 5.57 -5.37
C PHE A 100 4.96 6.91 -5.28
N LEU A 101 5.46 7.31 -4.10
CA LEU A 101 6.20 8.55 -3.91
C LEU A 101 7.49 8.60 -4.75
N PHE A 102 8.18 7.48 -4.93
CA PHE A 102 9.35 7.42 -5.80
C PHE A 102 9.00 7.60 -7.29
N VAL A 103 7.90 7.00 -7.75
CA VAL A 103 7.44 7.10 -9.15
C VAL A 103 6.95 8.51 -9.48
N THR A 104 6.32 9.19 -8.50
CA THR A 104 5.70 10.51 -8.66
C THR A 104 6.61 11.67 -8.27
N ARG A 105 7.84 11.38 -7.81
CA ARG A 105 8.76 12.38 -7.26
C ARG A 105 8.90 13.60 -8.16
N GLY A 106 8.60 14.77 -7.60
CA GLY A 106 8.82 16.07 -8.24
C GLY A 106 7.74 16.50 -9.24
N GLN A 107 6.56 15.86 -9.21
CA GLN A 107 5.44 16.21 -10.09
C GLN A 107 4.14 16.36 -9.32
N GLU A 108 3.37 17.39 -9.63
CA GLU A 108 1.99 17.51 -9.18
C GLU A 108 1.13 16.56 -10.01
N ILE A 109 0.51 15.58 -9.34
CA ILE A 109 -0.36 14.60 -9.97
C ILE A 109 -1.75 14.74 -9.38
N GLU A 110 -2.71 15.06 -10.23
CA GLU A 110 -4.12 14.99 -9.87
C GLU A 110 -4.59 13.54 -10.00
N LEU A 111 -4.56 12.82 -8.88
CA LEU A 111 -5.07 11.45 -8.79
C LEU A 111 -6.58 11.46 -8.57
N ARG A 112 -7.31 10.83 -9.46
CA ARG A 112 -8.73 10.53 -9.25
C ARG A 112 -8.83 9.13 -8.65
N GLY A 113 -8.86 9.04 -7.33
CA GLY A 113 -9.12 7.79 -6.62
C GLY A 113 -10.44 7.16 -7.09
N SER A 114 -10.37 5.95 -7.61
CA SER A 114 -11.52 5.16 -7.98
C SER A 114 -11.84 4.17 -6.86
N SER A 115 -12.82 4.48 -6.04
CA SER A 115 -13.30 3.59 -4.97
C SER A 115 -13.87 2.27 -5.50
N PHE A 116 -14.20 2.18 -6.78
CA PHE A 116 -14.87 1.06 -7.44
C PHE A 116 -14.17 0.61 -8.72
N GLY A 117 -12.88 0.28 -8.67
CA GLY A 117 -12.24 -0.57 -9.70
C GLY A 117 -12.45 -0.23 -11.18
N GLY A 118 -12.94 0.94 -11.51
CA GLY A 118 -13.09 1.38 -12.89
C GLY A 118 -11.73 1.89 -13.39
N ASN A 119 -11.18 1.26 -14.44
CA ASN A 119 -10.07 1.79 -15.24
C ASN A 119 -10.48 3.12 -15.90
N GLY A 120 -10.58 4.17 -15.12
CA GLY A 120 -10.99 5.47 -15.59
C GLY A 120 -9.83 6.42 -15.78
N TYR A 121 -8.84 6.08 -16.64
CA TYR A 121 -8.04 7.15 -17.24
C TYR A 121 -8.93 7.99 -18.14
N ARG A 122 -9.64 8.95 -17.60
CA ARG A 122 -9.90 10.16 -18.37
C ARG A 122 -8.67 11.04 -18.19
N LEU A 123 -7.70 10.91 -19.09
CA LEU A 123 -6.95 12.08 -19.48
C LEU A 123 -8.01 13.18 -19.61
N THR A 124 -8.00 14.15 -18.72
CA THR A 124 -8.81 15.33 -18.90
C THR A 124 -8.34 15.93 -20.20
N SER A 125 -9.07 15.62 -21.24
CA SER A 125 -8.98 16.23 -22.55
C SER A 125 -9.47 17.69 -22.47
N SER A 126 -9.01 18.43 -21.47
CA SER A 126 -9.09 19.89 -21.50
C SER A 126 -8.41 20.43 -22.74
N LEU A 127 -7.34 19.75 -23.19
CA LEU A 127 -6.70 20.06 -24.46
C LEU A 127 -7.46 19.48 -25.68
N ALA A 128 -8.16 18.36 -25.55
CA ALA A 128 -8.95 17.80 -26.64
C ALA A 128 -10.25 18.58 -26.88
N THR A 129 -10.88 19.09 -25.81
CA THR A 129 -12.07 19.94 -25.95
C THR A 129 -11.69 21.30 -26.54
N GLN A 130 -10.56 21.86 -26.16
CA GLN A 130 -10.06 23.12 -26.76
C GLN A 130 -9.72 22.98 -28.26
N ASN A 131 -9.18 21.83 -28.67
CA ASN A 131 -8.87 21.58 -30.08
C ASN A 131 -10.12 21.26 -30.91
N VAL A 132 -11.16 20.69 -30.30
CA VAL A 132 -12.46 20.47 -31.00
C VAL A 132 -13.22 21.77 -31.13
N ASP A 133 -13.18 22.65 -30.14
CA ASP A 133 -13.81 23.97 -30.22
C ASP A 133 -13.10 24.90 -31.25
N LEU A 134 -11.76 24.80 -31.33
CA LEU A 134 -11.00 25.51 -32.36
C LEU A 134 -11.22 24.94 -33.78
N ALA A 135 -11.42 23.63 -33.91
CA ALA A 135 -11.75 23.02 -35.22
C ALA A 135 -13.19 23.25 -35.64
N SER A 136 -14.13 23.43 -34.70
CA SER A 136 -15.52 23.76 -34.97
C SER A 136 -15.72 25.25 -35.29
N ALA A 137 -14.83 26.13 -34.86
CA ALA A 137 -14.85 27.56 -35.17
C ALA A 137 -14.24 27.91 -36.55
N ALA A 138 -13.64 26.94 -37.25
CA ALA A 138 -13.09 27.08 -38.58
C ALA A 138 -14.07 26.69 -39.66
N ALA A 139 -15.28 27.28 -39.65
CA ALA A 139 -16.12 27.28 -40.84
C ALA A 139 -15.65 28.38 -41.82
N PRO A 140 -15.60 28.11 -43.14
CA PRO A 140 -14.96 29.02 -44.07
C PRO A 140 -15.82 30.27 -44.30
N MET A 141 -15.31 31.42 -43.90
CA MET A 141 -15.83 32.72 -44.35
C MET A 141 -14.98 33.23 -45.53
N PRO A 142 -15.58 33.95 -46.47
CA PRO A 142 -14.92 34.31 -47.72
C PRO A 142 -13.81 35.36 -47.53
N ILE A 143 -12.79 35.22 -48.36
CA ILE A 143 -11.60 36.04 -48.47
C ILE A 143 -11.95 37.45 -48.89
N GLU A 144 -11.69 38.43 -48.05
CA GLU A 144 -11.40 39.80 -48.54
C GLU A 144 -9.99 40.20 -48.19
N THR A 145 -9.26 40.52 -49.24
CA THR A 145 -7.87 40.97 -49.23
C THR A 145 -7.79 42.43 -48.79
N SER A 146 -7.09 42.70 -47.69
CA SER A 146 -6.48 44.04 -47.55
C SER A 146 -5.37 44.06 -46.50
N ALA A 147 -4.18 44.30 -46.99
CA ALA A 147 -3.08 45.13 -46.51
C ALA A 147 -2.55 44.98 -45.05
N LEU A 148 -1.32 44.45 -45.00
CA LEU A 148 -0.14 44.97 -44.26
C LEU A 148 -0.36 45.67 -42.90
N SER A 149 -0.04 44.99 -41.83
CA SER A 149 0.81 45.64 -40.80
C SER A 149 1.62 44.60 -40.04
N ASN A 150 2.95 44.68 -40.19
CA ASN A 150 3.94 43.95 -39.42
C ASN A 150 3.87 44.39 -37.96
N THR A 151 3.47 43.51 -37.08
CA THR A 151 3.93 43.51 -35.70
C THR A 151 4.11 42.08 -35.26
N ALA A 152 5.30 41.54 -35.49
CA ALA A 152 5.71 40.28 -34.89
C ALA A 152 5.82 40.49 -33.37
N VAL A 153 4.75 40.25 -32.66
CA VAL A 153 4.83 39.99 -31.23
C VAL A 153 5.45 38.63 -31.10
N LEU A 154 6.75 38.60 -30.83
CA LEU A 154 7.48 37.45 -30.33
C LEU A 154 6.87 37.10 -28.95
N THR A 155 5.80 36.35 -28.93
CA THR A 155 5.40 35.60 -27.73
C THR A 155 6.43 34.51 -27.57
N LEU A 156 7.44 34.82 -26.74
CA LEU A 156 8.28 33.79 -26.14
C LEU A 156 7.35 32.75 -25.51
N PRO A 157 7.41 31.47 -25.94
CA PRO A 157 6.76 30.43 -25.16
C PRO A 157 7.47 30.41 -23.83
N THR A 158 6.82 30.91 -22.79
CA THR A 158 7.18 30.57 -21.41
C THR A 158 7.01 29.08 -21.30
N MET A 159 8.06 28.35 -21.62
CA MET A 159 8.22 26.93 -21.35
C MET A 159 8.38 26.80 -19.83
N ALA A 160 7.30 27.00 -19.08
CA ALA A 160 7.11 26.22 -17.88
C ALA A 160 6.90 24.79 -18.38
N ALA A 161 8.00 24.06 -18.58
CA ALA A 161 7.99 22.64 -18.79
C ALA A 161 7.50 22.03 -17.46
N THR A 162 6.17 22.02 -17.27
CA THR A 162 5.54 21.08 -16.37
C THR A 162 5.89 19.71 -16.93
N ALA A 163 6.87 19.09 -16.30
CA ALA A 163 7.33 17.76 -16.66
C ALA A 163 6.15 16.80 -16.45
N THR A 164 5.32 16.65 -17.49
CA THR A 164 4.18 15.73 -17.48
C THR A 164 4.73 14.31 -17.47
N LEU A 165 4.27 13.51 -16.49
CA LEU A 165 4.60 12.09 -16.45
C LEU A 165 4.21 11.43 -17.78
N THR A 166 5.06 10.50 -18.23
CA THR A 166 4.69 9.67 -19.38
C THR A 166 3.40 8.89 -19.03
N PRO A 167 2.52 8.59 -20.01
CA PRO A 167 1.28 7.85 -19.77
C PRO A 167 1.48 6.53 -18.99
N GLN A 168 2.61 5.88 -19.20
CA GLN A 168 2.98 4.65 -18.50
C GLN A 168 3.26 4.91 -17.00
N ARG A 169 3.95 5.99 -16.65
CA ARG A 169 4.22 6.33 -15.25
C ARG A 169 2.97 6.79 -14.51
N LEU A 170 2.05 7.45 -15.18
CA LEU A 170 0.74 7.80 -14.62
C LEU A 170 -0.07 6.54 -14.31
N SER A 171 -0.09 5.57 -15.25
CA SER A 171 -0.76 4.28 -15.06
C SER A 171 -0.18 3.50 -13.87
N LEU A 172 1.15 3.53 -13.71
CA LEU A 172 1.84 2.90 -12.59
C LEU A 172 1.50 3.57 -11.26
N ALA A 173 1.53 4.89 -11.21
CA ALA A 173 1.21 5.66 -10.01
C ALA A 173 -0.22 5.40 -9.53
N ASP A 174 -1.20 5.46 -10.43
CA ASP A 174 -2.60 5.19 -10.12
C ASP A 174 -2.83 3.74 -9.63
N THR A 175 -2.13 2.78 -10.23
CA THR A 175 -2.18 1.38 -9.79
C THR A 175 -1.62 1.22 -8.38
N LEU A 176 -0.45 1.81 -8.09
CA LEU A 176 0.19 1.73 -6.78
C LEU A 176 -0.67 2.41 -5.70
N ASP A 177 -1.22 3.58 -5.99
CA ASP A 177 -2.09 4.32 -5.06
C ASP A 177 -3.36 3.52 -4.73
N ASN A 178 -4.07 3.06 -5.75
CA ASN A 178 -5.32 2.31 -5.57
C ASN A 178 -5.10 1.00 -4.78
N ILE A 179 -4.01 0.27 -5.05
CA ILE A 179 -3.72 -0.97 -4.33
C ILE A 179 -3.30 -0.67 -2.89
N SER A 180 -2.41 0.32 -2.67
CA SER A 180 -1.97 0.68 -1.32
C SER A 180 -3.16 1.08 -0.45
N TYR A 181 -4.06 1.89 -0.96
CA TYR A 181 -5.28 2.29 -0.26
C TYR A 181 -6.16 1.09 0.13
N ARG A 182 -6.38 0.16 -0.80
CA ARG A 182 -7.20 -1.04 -0.54
C ARG A 182 -6.55 -1.99 0.46
N VAL A 183 -5.24 -2.18 0.36
CA VAL A 183 -4.50 -3.07 1.26
C VAL A 183 -4.45 -2.47 2.67
N ILE A 184 -4.22 -1.16 2.82
CA ILE A 184 -4.29 -0.47 4.11
C ILE A 184 -5.72 -0.55 4.69
N GLY A 185 -6.73 -0.34 3.85
CA GLY A 185 -8.14 -0.47 4.23
C GLY A 185 -8.53 -1.86 4.73
N LEU A 186 -7.85 -2.92 4.27
CA LEU A 186 -7.99 -4.28 4.80
C LEU A 186 -7.23 -4.44 6.13
N GLY A 187 -6.08 -3.78 6.28
CA GLY A 187 -5.26 -3.85 7.49
C GLY A 187 -5.96 -3.29 8.73
N PHE A 188 -6.70 -2.21 8.58
CA PHE A 188 -7.37 -1.54 9.69
C PHE A 188 -8.42 -2.42 10.43
N PRO A 189 -9.39 -3.06 9.78
CA PRO A 189 -10.32 -3.96 10.47
C PRO A 189 -9.62 -5.17 11.08
N LEU A 190 -8.56 -5.71 10.46
CA LEU A 190 -7.77 -6.77 11.06
C LEU A 190 -7.06 -6.29 12.32
N LEU A 191 -6.51 -5.07 12.33
CA LEU A 191 -5.91 -4.46 13.52
C LEU A 191 -6.94 -4.34 14.64
N THR A 192 -8.13 -3.85 14.33
CA THR A 192 -9.23 -3.70 15.30
C THR A 192 -9.61 -5.04 15.93
N ILE A 193 -9.84 -6.08 15.13
CA ILE A 193 -10.17 -7.43 15.61
C ILE A 193 -9.01 -7.98 16.45
N GLY A 194 -7.77 -7.77 16.00
CA GLY A 194 -6.57 -8.19 16.72
C GLY A 194 -6.47 -7.55 18.11
N ILE A 195 -6.67 -6.22 18.22
CA ILE A 195 -6.64 -5.51 19.52
C ILE A 195 -7.73 -6.04 20.46
N ILE A 196 -8.96 -6.20 19.96
CA ILE A 196 -10.08 -6.72 20.77
C ILE A 196 -9.76 -8.14 21.27
N ALA A 197 -9.30 -9.03 20.39
CA ALA A 197 -8.92 -10.39 20.77
C ALA A 197 -7.78 -10.42 21.79
N GLY A 198 -6.84 -9.48 21.70
CA GLY A 198 -5.77 -9.29 22.67
C GLY A 198 -6.28 -8.89 24.05
N GLY A 199 -7.26 -7.99 24.11
CA GLY A 199 -7.92 -7.62 25.36
C GLY A 199 -8.63 -8.80 26.01
N VAL A 200 -9.33 -9.62 25.22
CA VAL A 200 -10.00 -10.85 25.76
C VAL A 200 -8.95 -11.82 26.32
N TRP A 201 -7.85 -12.04 25.58
CA TRP A 201 -6.76 -12.87 26.09
C TRP A 201 -6.13 -12.29 27.35
N ALA A 202 -5.90 -10.98 27.42
CA ALA A 202 -5.36 -10.32 28.61
C ALA A 202 -6.22 -10.53 29.84
N ASN A 203 -7.55 -10.47 29.68
CA ASN A 203 -8.47 -10.77 30.76
C ASN A 203 -8.41 -12.24 31.21
N GLU A 204 -8.27 -13.19 30.29
CA GLU A 204 -8.12 -14.61 30.61
C GLU A 204 -6.78 -14.89 31.33
N ALA A 205 -5.68 -14.24 30.91
CA ALA A 205 -4.35 -14.48 31.44
C ALA A 205 -4.06 -13.71 32.73
N TRP A 206 -4.59 -12.50 32.90
CA TRP A 206 -4.24 -11.56 33.98
C TRP A 206 -5.45 -10.95 34.69
N GLY A 207 -6.69 -11.25 34.28
CA GLY A 207 -7.92 -10.76 34.91
C GLY A 207 -8.28 -9.31 34.57
N SER A 208 -7.64 -8.69 33.57
CA SER A 208 -7.93 -7.33 33.11
C SER A 208 -7.90 -7.26 31.60
N TYR A 209 -8.91 -6.63 31.00
CA TYR A 209 -8.97 -6.43 29.55
C TYR A 209 -7.98 -5.39 29.03
N TRP A 210 -7.62 -4.41 29.89
CA TRP A 210 -6.77 -3.29 29.53
C TRP A 210 -6.08 -2.72 30.76
N SER A 211 -4.77 -2.65 30.73
CA SER A 211 -3.93 -2.25 31.87
C SER A 211 -3.16 -0.95 31.65
N TRP A 212 -3.33 -0.31 30.47
CA TRP A 212 -2.57 0.88 30.06
C TRP A 212 -1.06 0.67 30.03
N ASP A 213 -0.62 -0.55 29.76
CA ASP A 213 0.79 -0.81 29.60
C ASP A 213 1.32 -0.13 28.29
N PRO A 214 2.65 0.02 28.15
CA PRO A 214 3.22 0.65 26.95
C PRO A 214 2.80 0.00 25.63
N LYS A 215 2.60 -1.33 25.60
CA LYS A 215 2.20 -2.06 24.39
C LYS A 215 0.76 -1.75 24.00
N GLU A 216 -0.13 -1.74 24.98
CA GLU A 216 -1.54 -1.40 24.79
C GLU A 216 -1.69 0.06 24.35
N THR A 217 -0.97 0.98 25.00
CA THR A 217 -0.96 2.40 24.65
C THR A 217 -0.48 2.63 23.21
N TRP A 218 0.61 1.97 22.79
CA TRP A 218 1.08 2.05 21.42
C TRP A 218 0.12 1.40 20.42
N ALA A 219 -0.53 0.31 20.79
CA ALA A 219 -1.56 -0.29 19.94
C ALA A 219 -2.74 0.65 19.69
N LEU A 220 -3.17 1.40 20.73
CA LEU A 220 -4.22 2.42 20.62
C LEU A 220 -3.77 3.62 19.75
N ILE A 221 -2.51 4.05 19.86
CA ILE A 221 -1.96 5.14 19.03
C ILE A 221 -1.89 4.75 17.55
N LEU A 222 -1.58 3.48 17.27
CA LEU A 222 -1.54 2.95 15.90
C LEU A 222 -2.94 2.77 15.29
N TRP A 223 -3.93 2.50 16.11
CA TRP A 223 -5.33 2.34 15.71
C TRP A 223 -6.00 3.67 15.45
#